data_81c872befbeb7dd8ff02a8bbf28bf031
#
_entry.id   81c872befbeb7dd8ff02a8bbf28bf031
#
_cell.length_a   1.000
_cell.length_b   1.000
_cell.length_c   1.000
_cell.angle_alpha   90.00
_cell.angle_beta   90.00
_cell.angle_gamma   90.00
#
_symmetry.space_group_name_H-M   'P 1'
#
loop_
_entity.id
_entity.type
_entity.pdbx_description
1 polymer ?
#
loop_
_entity_poly.entity_id
_entity_poly.type
_entity_poly.pdbx_seq_one_letter_code
_entity_poly.pdbx_strand_id
1 'polypeptide(L)'
;MFGIESYRYWRKNYLILSFINSVTSTQMEVFKMGIAPDFTDLILLIGTNPLPNYVVASHFLNVNPNLERVWLIYSETNHLIGQQGTKNVADNLTRVLTNKYQNQQEPWIHGVPIKHAGLADQIQADVDRYILRHLPQKAKIHLNYTGGTKAMAVHVYRALESDRRDATFSYLDARNHRLVQDDVQYPITEDLRQEVTISLLDLVTIHDLSESPNKKSKPGEQVMEMLSEEQQRALFSGLISLANFSYAETGKKKKSQRNGLDLYRKWVETPPGNDPWDDAIKDKSVIPDTKTRFERDFAGNRHVASLLAMLSPSVVDPAITKDVQPLINSISNPEQWKSFINGFWLEAYVFQVISQSLVHKPALRDKVQMRMNLYATKTGSKPLELDILVIYGYQICNISCSISGTTRLKNRAFEAIHRAHQLGGDEAKSVLVTCLDDTKGFSDDLGFISGSLGSELLVLGRRDLPADRLWSKLETHIFN
;
A
#
# COMPACT_ATOMS: atom_id res chain seq x y z
N MET A 1 -52.47 -8.48 31.97
CA MET A 1 -52.14 -7.06 32.15
C MET A 1 -50.66 -6.77 31.83
N PHE A 2 -50.14 -7.35 30.74
CA PHE A 2 -48.70 -7.23 30.34
C PHE A 2 -48.52 -6.75 28.88
N GLY A 3 -49.56 -6.19 28.26
CA GLY A 3 -49.53 -5.86 26.82
C GLY A 3 -49.46 -4.37 26.45
N ILE A 4 -49.60 -3.45 27.40
CA ILE A 4 -49.75 -2.01 27.09
C ILE A 4 -48.46 -1.22 27.35
N GLU A 5 -47.61 -1.63 28.28
CA GLU A 5 -46.35 -0.93 28.59
C GLU A 5 -45.25 -1.21 27.57
N SER A 6 -45.18 -2.42 27.01
CA SER A 6 -44.22 -2.76 25.95
C SER A 6 -44.50 -2.00 24.64
N TYR A 7 -45.75 -1.76 24.30
CA TYR A 7 -46.15 -1.02 23.10
C TYR A 7 -45.79 0.49 23.21
N ARG A 8 -45.89 1.08 24.40
CA ARG A 8 -45.48 2.48 24.65
C ARG A 8 -43.97 2.66 24.60
N TYR A 9 -43.22 1.68 25.08
CA TYR A 9 -41.74 1.69 25.02
C TYR A 9 -41.23 1.61 23.60
N TRP A 10 -41.82 0.72 22.77
CA TRP A 10 -41.47 0.57 21.34
C TRP A 10 -41.83 1.81 20.51
N ARG A 11 -42.97 2.40 20.74
CA ARG A 11 -43.41 3.59 20.03
C ARG A 11 -42.56 4.81 20.32
N LYS A 12 -42.09 4.95 21.55
CA LYS A 12 -41.19 6.05 21.97
C LYS A 12 -39.80 5.90 21.39
N ASN A 13 -39.26 4.69 21.31
CA ASN A 13 -37.97 4.40 20.70
C ASN A 13 -38.03 4.46 19.18
N TYR A 14 -39.13 4.09 18.55
CA TYR A 14 -39.33 4.22 17.12
C TYR A 14 -39.41 5.68 16.66
N LEU A 15 -40.03 6.54 17.43
CA LEU A 15 -40.08 7.98 17.19
C LEU A 15 -38.70 8.65 17.39
N ILE A 16 -37.91 8.20 18.37
CA ILE A 16 -36.55 8.69 18.57
C ILE A 16 -35.63 8.22 17.42
N LEU A 17 -35.74 6.97 16.98
CA LEU A 17 -34.97 6.44 15.85
C LEU A 17 -35.39 7.10 14.51
N SER A 18 -36.68 7.39 14.31
CA SER A 18 -37.14 8.11 13.12
C SER A 18 -36.71 9.59 13.15
N PHE A 19 -36.65 10.19 14.33
CA PHE A 19 -36.16 11.56 14.51
C PHE A 19 -34.65 11.65 14.30
N ILE A 20 -33.89 10.67 14.81
CA ILE A 20 -32.43 10.58 14.57
C ILE A 20 -32.17 10.31 13.07
N ASN A 21 -32.92 9.43 12.43
CA ASN A 21 -32.77 9.17 10.99
C ASN A 21 -33.22 10.36 10.11
N SER A 22 -34.24 11.12 10.53
CA SER A 22 -34.65 12.31 9.78
C SER A 22 -33.68 13.48 9.97
N VAL A 23 -33.10 13.64 11.16
CA VAL A 23 -32.06 14.65 11.43
C VAL A 23 -30.77 14.28 10.68
N THR A 24 -30.38 13.00 10.66
CA THR A 24 -29.21 12.55 9.88
C THR A 24 -29.41 12.64 8.36
N SER A 25 -30.62 12.35 7.84
CA SER A 25 -30.89 12.48 6.40
C SER A 25 -30.96 13.95 5.95
N THR A 26 -31.56 14.82 6.74
CA THR A 26 -31.60 16.27 6.45
C THR A 26 -30.23 16.92 6.60
N GLN A 27 -29.43 16.51 7.57
CA GLN A 27 -28.03 16.94 7.69
C GLN A 27 -27.16 16.37 6.55
N MET A 28 -27.37 15.12 6.11
CA MET A 28 -26.71 14.56 4.96
C MET A 28 -27.13 15.25 3.63
N GLU A 29 -28.37 15.72 3.50
CA GLU A 29 -28.81 16.49 2.32
C GLU A 29 -28.25 17.92 2.35
N VAL A 30 -28.14 18.56 3.51
CA VAL A 30 -27.43 19.84 3.66
C VAL A 30 -25.93 19.67 3.40
N PHE A 31 -25.35 18.50 3.71
CA PHE A 31 -23.97 18.16 3.37
C PHE A 31 -23.77 17.91 1.87
N LYS A 32 -24.77 17.39 1.14
CA LYS A 32 -24.74 17.28 -0.32
C LYS A 32 -24.92 18.61 -1.04
N MET A 33 -25.40 19.66 -0.35
CA MET A 33 -25.36 21.05 -0.79
C MET A 33 -24.11 21.74 -0.20
N GLY A 34 -22.94 21.09 -0.28
CA GLY A 34 -21.68 21.72 0.09
C GLY A 34 -21.56 23.04 -0.65
N ILE A 35 -21.51 24.15 0.09
CA ILE A 35 -21.17 25.46 -0.46
C ILE A 35 -19.83 25.25 -1.17
N ALA A 36 -19.81 25.45 -2.48
CA ALA A 36 -18.56 25.35 -3.23
C ALA A 36 -17.51 26.23 -2.56
N PRO A 37 -16.28 25.73 -2.36
CA PRO A 37 -15.24 26.54 -1.74
C PRO A 37 -15.11 27.86 -2.49
N ASP A 38 -15.13 28.98 -1.76
CA ASP A 38 -15.09 30.31 -2.36
C ASP A 38 -13.84 31.06 -1.88
N PHE A 39 -12.69 30.63 -2.35
CA PHE A 39 -11.40 31.32 -2.13
C PHE A 39 -10.60 31.41 -3.43
N THR A 40 -9.78 32.45 -3.52
CA THR A 40 -8.95 32.74 -4.71
C THR A 40 -7.54 32.21 -4.58
N ASP A 41 -7.08 32.01 -3.35
CA ASP A 41 -5.69 31.69 -3.04
C ASP A 41 -5.61 30.50 -2.09
N LEU A 42 -5.00 29.42 -2.57
CA LEU A 42 -4.72 28.22 -1.77
C LEU A 42 -3.26 28.24 -1.33
N ILE A 43 -3.03 28.18 -0.03
CA ILE A 43 -1.69 28.09 0.57
C ILE A 43 -1.46 26.69 1.10
N LEU A 44 -0.36 26.06 0.70
CA LEU A 44 0.05 24.72 1.12
C LEU A 44 1.42 24.74 1.79
N LEU A 45 1.55 24.08 2.91
CA LEU A 45 2.82 23.89 3.62
C LEU A 45 3.51 22.62 3.11
N ILE A 46 4.70 22.74 2.55
CA ILE A 46 5.40 21.63 1.93
C ILE A 46 6.27 20.89 2.94
N GLY A 47 5.88 19.66 3.26
CA GLY A 47 6.66 18.72 4.04
C GLY A 47 7.57 17.84 3.19
N THR A 48 8.14 16.81 3.80
CA THR A 48 8.99 15.82 3.11
C THR A 48 8.19 14.83 2.26
N ASN A 49 6.92 14.57 2.62
CA ASN A 49 5.99 13.79 1.80
C ASN A 49 5.08 14.74 1.01
N PRO A 50 5.14 14.74 -0.33
CA PRO A 50 4.34 15.62 -1.19
C PRO A 50 2.90 15.16 -1.39
N LEU A 51 2.58 13.89 -1.10
CA LEU A 51 1.28 13.29 -1.46
C LEU A 51 0.08 14.01 -0.82
N PRO A 52 0.07 14.36 0.48
CA PRO A 52 -1.03 15.11 1.07
C PRO A 52 -1.27 16.47 0.37
N ASN A 53 -0.19 17.18 0.02
CA ASN A 53 -0.29 18.45 -0.69
C ASN A 53 -0.85 18.27 -2.13
N TYR A 54 -0.46 17.18 -2.82
CA TYR A 54 -1.03 16.84 -4.12
C TYR A 54 -2.53 16.57 -4.02
N VAL A 55 -2.96 15.83 -2.99
CA VAL A 55 -4.38 15.50 -2.77
C VAL A 55 -5.21 16.76 -2.55
N VAL A 56 -4.77 17.61 -1.64
CA VAL A 56 -5.46 18.87 -1.31
C VAL A 56 -5.53 19.82 -2.52
N ALA A 57 -4.39 20.01 -3.20
CA ALA A 57 -4.35 20.83 -4.41
C ALA A 57 -5.29 20.29 -5.50
N SER A 58 -5.22 18.97 -5.76
CA SER A 58 -6.05 18.33 -6.79
C SER A 58 -7.54 18.43 -6.46
N HIS A 59 -7.92 18.25 -5.19
CA HIS A 59 -9.30 18.41 -4.77
C HIS A 59 -9.81 19.84 -5.06
N PHE A 60 -9.14 20.86 -4.53
CA PHE A 60 -9.60 22.23 -4.69
C PHE A 60 -9.54 22.74 -6.14
N LEU A 61 -8.56 22.32 -6.93
CA LEU A 61 -8.50 22.62 -8.36
C LEU A 61 -9.67 22.02 -9.14
N ASN A 62 -10.25 20.92 -8.67
CA ASN A 62 -11.41 20.29 -9.31
C ASN A 62 -12.74 20.91 -8.87
N VAL A 63 -12.86 21.39 -7.62
CA VAL A 63 -14.16 21.79 -7.06
C VAL A 63 -14.32 23.30 -6.85
N ASN A 64 -13.22 24.07 -6.87
CA ASN A 64 -13.26 25.53 -6.68
C ASN A 64 -12.97 26.29 -8.00
N PRO A 65 -13.99 26.75 -8.70
CA PRO A 65 -13.81 27.47 -9.97
C PRO A 65 -13.19 28.88 -9.79
N ASN A 66 -13.17 29.38 -8.55
CA ASN A 66 -12.63 30.70 -8.23
C ASN A 66 -11.16 30.69 -7.82
N LEU A 67 -10.55 29.50 -7.77
CA LEU A 67 -9.15 29.35 -7.40
C LEU A 67 -8.23 29.87 -8.50
N GLU A 68 -7.53 30.97 -8.21
CA GLU A 68 -6.62 31.64 -9.13
C GLU A 68 -5.16 31.26 -8.90
N ARG A 69 -4.74 31.08 -7.63
CA ARG A 69 -3.33 30.89 -7.26
C ARG A 69 -3.14 29.82 -6.21
N VAL A 70 -2.07 29.05 -6.36
CA VAL A 70 -1.60 28.07 -5.37
C VAL A 70 -0.20 28.48 -4.89
N TRP A 71 -0.06 28.67 -3.59
CA TRP A 71 1.18 29.09 -2.94
C TRP A 71 1.80 27.89 -2.21
N LEU A 72 3.01 27.51 -2.60
CA LEU A 72 3.74 26.38 -2.00
C LEU A 72 4.82 26.91 -1.07
N ILE A 73 4.55 26.90 0.24
CA ILE A 73 5.52 27.33 1.26
C ILE A 73 6.45 26.17 1.58
N TYR A 74 7.73 26.32 1.28
CA TYR A 74 8.76 25.31 1.50
C TYR A 74 9.93 25.86 2.34
N SER A 75 10.64 24.96 3.04
CA SER A 75 11.87 25.31 3.75
C SER A 75 13.08 25.30 2.82
N GLU A 76 13.99 26.27 2.97
CA GLU A 76 15.30 26.23 2.33
C GLU A 76 16.25 25.27 3.07
N THR A 77 17.26 24.76 2.35
CA THR A 77 18.29 23.92 2.95
C THR A 77 19.18 24.76 3.88
N ASN A 78 19.35 24.32 5.11
CA ASN A 78 20.25 24.94 6.06
C ASN A 78 21.50 24.09 6.21
N HIS A 79 22.56 24.45 5.50
CA HIS A 79 23.83 23.74 5.52
C HIS A 79 24.57 23.82 6.87
N LEU A 80 24.31 24.85 7.68
CA LEU A 80 24.96 25.03 8.98
C LEU A 80 24.58 23.95 10.00
N ILE A 81 23.31 23.46 9.91
CA ILE A 81 22.77 22.44 10.82
C ILE A 81 22.49 21.12 10.08
N GLY A 82 22.91 20.99 8.84
CA GLY A 82 22.68 19.78 8.04
C GLY A 82 21.21 19.49 7.71
N GLN A 83 20.31 20.47 7.83
CA GLN A 83 18.88 20.30 7.56
C GLN A 83 18.61 20.48 6.07
N GLN A 84 18.06 19.43 5.45
CA GLN A 84 17.59 19.48 4.07
C GLN A 84 16.27 20.25 3.98
N GLY A 85 16.18 21.15 2.99
CA GLY A 85 14.96 21.86 2.67
C GLY A 85 13.97 21.05 1.82
N THR A 86 12.77 21.56 1.66
CA THR A 86 11.70 20.93 0.88
C THR A 86 11.47 21.59 -0.49
N LYS A 87 12.42 22.39 -0.97
CA LYS A 87 12.33 23.05 -2.28
C LYS A 87 12.12 22.07 -3.43
N ASN A 88 12.92 20.98 -3.49
CA ASN A 88 12.79 19.99 -4.56
C ASN A 88 11.40 19.31 -4.55
N VAL A 89 10.82 19.12 -3.36
CA VAL A 89 9.45 18.60 -3.21
C VAL A 89 8.44 19.57 -3.81
N ALA A 90 8.56 20.87 -3.51
CA ALA A 90 7.71 21.91 -4.07
C ALA A 90 7.85 21.99 -5.60
N ASP A 91 9.07 21.95 -6.13
CA ASP A 91 9.35 21.99 -7.57
C ASP A 91 8.73 20.77 -8.30
N ASN A 92 8.84 19.58 -7.74
CA ASN A 92 8.24 18.36 -8.31
C ASN A 92 6.70 18.41 -8.28
N LEU A 93 6.14 18.87 -7.16
CA LEU A 93 4.69 19.05 -7.03
C LEU A 93 4.17 20.09 -8.06
N THR A 94 4.88 21.22 -8.21
CA THR A 94 4.57 22.23 -9.23
C THR A 94 4.53 21.59 -10.61
N ARG A 95 5.57 20.83 -10.98
CA ARG A 95 5.66 20.18 -12.29
C ARG A 95 4.48 19.23 -12.55
N VAL A 96 4.10 18.41 -11.57
CA VAL A 96 3.00 17.45 -11.73
C VAL A 96 1.65 18.18 -11.82
N LEU A 97 1.40 19.17 -10.96
CA LEU A 97 0.16 19.93 -10.99
C LEU A 97 0.02 20.75 -12.28
N THR A 98 1.08 21.41 -12.73
CA THR A 98 1.06 22.17 -14.00
C THR A 98 0.78 21.24 -15.18
N ASN A 99 1.39 20.07 -15.24
CA ASN A 99 1.12 19.11 -16.31
C ASN A 99 -0.31 18.57 -16.28
N LYS A 100 -0.90 18.38 -15.10
CA LYS A 100 -2.25 17.85 -14.95
C LYS A 100 -3.34 18.89 -15.24
N TYR A 101 -3.09 20.16 -14.88
CA TYR A 101 -4.06 21.25 -14.95
C TYR A 101 -3.62 22.35 -15.95
N GLN A 102 -3.34 21.93 -17.20
CA GLN A 102 -2.79 22.81 -18.27
C GLN A 102 -3.69 23.99 -18.68
N ASN A 103 -4.97 23.99 -18.30
CA ASN A 103 -5.93 25.03 -18.68
C ASN A 103 -5.90 26.28 -17.76
N GLN A 104 -5.07 26.26 -16.71
CA GLN A 104 -4.91 27.42 -15.82
C GLN A 104 -4.01 28.46 -16.45
N GLN A 105 -4.27 29.73 -16.16
CA GLN A 105 -3.43 30.85 -16.64
C GLN A 105 -2.10 30.85 -15.88
N GLU A 106 -1.00 30.78 -16.60
CA GLU A 106 0.35 30.77 -16.02
C GLU A 106 0.87 32.17 -15.67
N PRO A 107 1.65 32.37 -14.60
CA PRO A 107 1.98 31.40 -13.57
C PRO A 107 0.93 31.38 -12.43
N TRP A 108 0.28 30.26 -12.21
CA TRP A 108 -0.72 30.12 -11.15
C TRP A 108 -0.19 29.38 -9.89
N ILE A 109 1.00 28.74 -9.98
CA ILE A 109 1.68 28.16 -8.83
C ILE A 109 2.91 28.99 -8.45
N HIS A 110 2.98 29.39 -7.19
CA HIS A 110 4.04 30.24 -6.65
C HIS A 110 4.79 29.56 -5.53
N GLY A 111 6.11 29.40 -5.68
CA GLY A 111 6.98 28.89 -4.63
C GLY A 111 7.35 29.98 -3.63
N VAL A 112 7.22 29.71 -2.33
CA VAL A 112 7.51 30.63 -1.24
C VAL A 112 8.59 30.05 -0.33
N PRO A 113 9.82 30.58 -0.37
CA PRO A 113 10.93 30.10 0.45
C PRO A 113 10.83 30.60 1.90
N ILE A 114 10.95 29.71 2.86
CA ILE A 114 11.17 30.03 4.27
C ILE A 114 12.62 29.71 4.62
N LYS A 115 13.41 30.75 4.93
CA LYS A 115 14.84 30.59 5.22
C LYS A 115 15.12 29.90 6.54
N HIS A 116 14.31 30.20 7.55
CA HIS A 116 14.46 29.68 8.91
C HIS A 116 13.15 29.10 9.41
N ALA A 117 12.83 27.88 9.00
CA ALA A 117 11.57 27.20 9.28
C ALA A 117 11.30 26.89 10.78
N GLY A 118 12.24 27.23 11.68
CA GLY A 118 12.08 27.11 13.13
C GLY A 118 11.93 28.45 13.87
N LEU A 119 12.03 29.62 13.17
CA LEU A 119 12.00 30.94 13.80
C LEU A 119 10.72 31.69 13.46
N ALA A 120 9.90 31.96 14.49
CA ALA A 120 8.58 32.59 14.36
C ALA A 120 8.60 33.88 13.53
N ASP A 121 9.45 34.84 13.94
CA ASP A 121 9.50 36.15 13.30
C ASP A 121 9.94 36.09 11.84
N GLN A 122 10.84 35.16 11.51
CA GLN A 122 11.29 34.96 10.14
C GLN A 122 10.20 34.32 9.27
N ILE A 123 9.48 33.32 9.80
CA ILE A 123 8.34 32.71 9.08
C ILE A 123 7.29 33.76 8.77
N GLN A 124 6.89 34.58 9.76
CA GLN A 124 5.89 35.63 9.58
C GLN A 124 6.37 36.71 8.60
N ALA A 125 7.62 37.13 8.70
CA ALA A 125 8.20 38.10 7.78
C ALA A 125 8.27 37.59 6.33
N ASP A 126 8.61 36.30 6.14
CA ASP A 126 8.65 35.68 4.81
C ASP A 126 7.23 35.55 4.23
N VAL A 127 6.22 35.17 5.03
CA VAL A 127 4.80 35.13 4.61
C VAL A 127 4.31 36.52 4.21
N ASP A 128 4.56 37.53 5.02
CA ASP A 128 4.20 38.92 4.67
C ASP A 128 4.88 39.33 3.35
N ARG A 129 6.19 39.10 3.25
CA ARG A 129 7.01 39.51 2.12
C ARG A 129 6.61 38.85 0.81
N TYR A 130 6.38 37.54 0.80
CA TYR A 130 6.21 36.76 -0.42
C TYR A 130 4.75 36.49 -0.77
N ILE A 131 3.83 36.56 0.19
CA ILE A 131 2.39 36.32 -0.04
C ILE A 131 1.57 37.58 0.19
N LEU A 132 1.48 38.06 1.45
CA LEU A 132 0.49 39.08 1.81
C LEU A 132 0.63 40.39 1.05
N ARG A 133 1.85 40.80 0.73
CA ARG A 133 2.10 42.02 -0.08
C ARG A 133 1.73 41.89 -1.56
N HIS A 134 1.61 40.63 -2.05
CA HIS A 134 1.29 40.37 -3.45
C HIS A 134 -0.19 40.05 -3.66
N LEU A 135 -0.93 39.80 -2.60
CA LEU A 135 -2.35 39.49 -2.68
C LEU A 135 -3.20 40.76 -2.78
N PRO A 136 -4.23 40.75 -3.65
CA PRO A 136 -5.24 41.79 -3.66
C PRO A 136 -5.92 41.93 -2.29
N GLN A 137 -6.41 43.13 -1.97
CA GLN A 137 -7.13 43.36 -0.70
C GLN A 137 -8.40 42.51 -0.56
N LYS A 138 -9.02 42.12 -1.68
CA LYS A 138 -10.23 41.28 -1.73
C LYS A 138 -9.93 39.79 -1.87
N ALA A 139 -8.67 39.40 -1.81
CA ALA A 139 -8.30 37.98 -1.88
C ALA A 139 -8.93 37.21 -0.71
N LYS A 140 -9.54 36.09 -1.03
CA LYS A 140 -10.00 35.11 -0.05
C LYS A 140 -8.95 34.00 0.02
N ILE A 141 -8.46 33.72 1.20
CA ILE A 141 -7.30 32.85 1.42
C ILE A 141 -7.77 31.55 2.06
N HIS A 142 -7.24 30.43 1.59
CA HIS A 142 -7.39 29.15 2.26
C HIS A 142 -6.02 28.54 2.56
N LEU A 143 -5.72 28.30 3.84
CA LEU A 143 -4.51 27.57 4.25
C LEU A 143 -4.85 26.12 4.54
N ASN A 144 -4.17 25.21 3.85
CA ASN A 144 -4.11 23.82 4.32
C ASN A 144 -2.75 23.57 4.98
N TYR A 145 -2.79 23.23 6.29
CA TYR A 145 -1.59 23.07 7.12
C TYR A 145 -1.22 21.61 7.41
N THR A 146 -1.65 20.66 6.56
CA THR A 146 -1.32 19.22 6.70
C THR A 146 0.18 18.97 6.65
N GLY A 147 0.87 19.63 5.75
CA GLY A 147 2.32 19.48 5.56
C GLY A 147 3.16 20.46 6.35
N GLY A 148 4.45 20.54 6.00
CA GLY A 148 5.41 21.42 6.66
C GLY A 148 5.83 20.98 8.05
N THR A 149 6.59 21.82 8.74
CA THR A 149 6.94 21.62 10.15
C THR A 149 5.85 22.18 11.05
N LYS A 150 5.79 21.71 12.30
CA LYS A 150 4.86 22.27 13.31
C LYS A 150 5.05 23.78 13.51
N ALA A 151 6.31 24.26 13.46
CA ALA A 151 6.59 25.68 13.55
C ALA A 151 6.03 26.45 12.34
N MET A 152 6.21 25.92 11.12
CA MET A 152 5.60 26.51 9.91
C MET A 152 4.07 26.57 10.05
N ALA A 153 3.42 25.46 10.44
CA ALA A 153 1.97 25.43 10.61
C ALA A 153 1.48 26.52 11.57
N VAL A 154 2.05 26.59 12.77
CA VAL A 154 1.63 27.57 13.80
C VAL A 154 1.86 29.02 13.35
N HIS A 155 3.03 29.32 12.77
CA HIS A 155 3.39 30.72 12.49
C HIS A 155 2.84 31.24 11.16
N VAL A 156 2.67 30.38 10.16
CA VAL A 156 1.93 30.74 8.93
C VAL A 156 0.44 30.95 9.26
N TYR A 157 -0.15 30.05 10.04
CA TYR A 157 -1.54 30.19 10.51
C TYR A 157 -1.74 31.55 11.19
N ARG A 158 -0.91 31.89 12.19
CA ARG A 158 -0.99 33.18 12.90
C ARG A 158 -0.78 34.40 12.01
N ALA A 159 0.11 34.33 11.04
CA ALA A 159 0.35 35.41 10.10
C ALA A 159 -0.91 35.70 9.26
N LEU A 160 -1.59 34.66 8.78
CA LEU A 160 -2.82 34.77 8.00
C LEU A 160 -4.03 35.15 8.84
N GLU A 161 -4.17 34.60 10.06
CA GLU A 161 -5.22 34.95 11.01
C GLU A 161 -5.16 36.43 11.41
N SER A 162 -3.96 37.00 11.54
CA SER A 162 -3.74 38.40 11.88
C SER A 162 -3.98 39.37 10.71
N ASP A 163 -4.05 38.84 9.50
CA ASP A 163 -4.33 39.65 8.30
C ASP A 163 -5.83 40.03 8.26
N ARG A 164 -6.12 41.14 7.63
CA ARG A 164 -7.51 41.66 7.52
C ARG A 164 -8.32 40.98 6.42
N ARG A 165 -7.74 40.07 5.66
CA ARG A 165 -8.42 39.33 4.58
C ARG A 165 -9.21 38.17 5.18
N ASP A 166 -10.18 37.70 4.40
CA ASP A 166 -10.96 36.53 4.72
C ASP A 166 -10.07 35.28 4.56
N ALA A 167 -9.74 34.62 5.66
CA ALA A 167 -8.88 33.45 5.68
C ALA A 167 -9.59 32.26 6.35
N THR A 168 -9.58 31.11 5.68
CA THR A 168 -10.07 29.84 6.18
C THR A 168 -8.93 28.83 6.30
N PHE A 169 -9.09 27.84 7.18
CA PHE A 169 -8.01 26.94 7.57
C PHE A 169 -8.51 25.51 7.56
N SER A 170 -7.70 24.59 7.03
CA SER A 170 -8.02 23.15 7.04
C SER A 170 -6.79 22.29 7.15
N TYR A 171 -7.04 21.02 7.46
CA TYR A 171 -6.04 19.96 7.35
C TYR A 171 -6.67 18.68 6.74
N LEU A 172 -5.85 17.84 6.15
CA LEU A 172 -6.24 16.51 5.71
C LEU A 172 -6.12 15.53 6.87
N ASP A 173 -7.27 14.99 7.30
CA ASP A 173 -7.28 13.89 8.26
C ASP A 173 -6.90 12.59 7.53
N ALA A 174 -5.68 12.15 7.77
CA ALA A 174 -5.10 10.96 7.17
C ALA A 174 -5.89 9.67 7.45
N ARG A 175 -6.50 9.57 8.64
CA ARG A 175 -7.22 8.35 9.06
C ARG A 175 -8.56 8.19 8.36
N ASN A 176 -9.23 9.31 8.11
CA ASN A 176 -10.56 9.32 7.54
C ASN A 176 -10.57 9.76 6.07
N HIS A 177 -9.42 10.11 5.51
CA HIS A 177 -9.27 10.58 4.13
C HIS A 177 -10.16 11.78 3.78
N ARG A 178 -10.35 12.71 4.74
CA ARG A 178 -11.26 13.84 4.63
C ARG A 178 -10.56 15.14 4.98
N LEU A 179 -11.01 16.24 4.39
CA LEU A 179 -10.61 17.56 4.83
C LEU A 179 -11.46 18.02 6.00
N VAL A 180 -10.79 18.52 7.03
CA VAL A 180 -11.40 19.10 8.22
C VAL A 180 -11.03 20.57 8.26
N GLN A 181 -12.04 21.46 8.42
CA GLN A 181 -11.87 22.89 8.54
C GLN A 181 -12.06 23.30 10.02
N ASP A 182 -11.26 24.24 10.48
CA ASP A 182 -11.17 24.57 11.92
C ASP A 182 -12.45 25.13 12.52
N ASP A 183 -13.21 25.90 11.76
CA ASP A 183 -14.44 26.57 12.18
C ASP A 183 -15.72 25.78 11.88
N VAL A 184 -15.58 24.55 11.38
CA VAL A 184 -16.71 23.68 11.04
C VAL A 184 -16.67 22.40 11.87
N GLN A 185 -17.79 22.05 12.49
CA GLN A 185 -17.90 20.88 13.36
C GLN A 185 -17.69 19.55 12.64
N TYR A 186 -17.89 19.49 11.33
CA TYR A 186 -17.84 18.28 10.51
C TYR A 186 -16.79 18.41 9.41
N PRO A 187 -16.25 17.29 8.90
CA PRO A 187 -15.39 17.31 7.71
C PRO A 187 -16.07 17.99 6.52
N ILE A 188 -15.31 18.78 5.76
CA ILE A 188 -15.84 19.50 4.59
C ILE A 188 -15.86 18.66 3.31
N THR A 189 -15.34 17.45 3.36
CA THR A 189 -15.34 16.50 2.24
C THR A 189 -15.82 15.11 2.67
N GLU A 190 -16.27 14.34 1.73
CA GLU A 190 -16.36 12.89 1.83
C GLU A 190 -14.98 12.25 1.70
N ASP A 191 -14.92 10.94 1.55
CA ASP A 191 -13.67 10.21 1.36
C ASP A 191 -12.97 10.62 0.04
N LEU A 192 -11.89 11.38 0.16
CA LEU A 192 -11.14 11.92 -0.97
C LEU A 192 -10.53 10.85 -1.89
N ARG A 193 -10.40 9.59 -1.44
CA ARG A 193 -9.99 8.48 -2.32
C ARG A 193 -10.98 8.23 -3.45
N GLN A 194 -12.23 8.68 -3.27
CA GLN A 194 -13.28 8.58 -4.28
C GLN A 194 -13.19 9.68 -5.35
N GLU A 195 -12.58 10.81 -5.02
CA GLU A 195 -12.54 12.02 -5.84
C GLU A 195 -11.17 12.29 -6.46
N VAL A 196 -10.11 12.03 -5.69
CA VAL A 196 -8.74 12.31 -6.10
C VAL A 196 -8.01 11.02 -6.46
N THR A 197 -7.43 10.99 -7.64
CA THR A 197 -6.58 9.89 -8.11
C THR A 197 -5.18 10.40 -8.44
N ILE A 198 -4.17 9.58 -8.16
CA ILE A 198 -2.81 9.82 -8.59
C ILE A 198 -2.35 8.70 -9.51
N SER A 199 -1.73 9.03 -10.64
CA SER A 199 -1.10 8.02 -11.48
C SER A 199 0.22 7.53 -10.87
N LEU A 200 0.64 6.31 -11.22
CA LEU A 200 1.96 5.80 -10.80
C LEU A 200 3.08 6.75 -11.22
N LEU A 201 3.00 7.29 -12.44
CA LEU A 201 4.00 8.24 -12.95
C LEU A 201 4.05 9.51 -12.12
N ASP A 202 2.89 10.09 -11.79
CA ASP A 202 2.83 11.28 -10.95
C ASP A 202 3.34 10.99 -9.54
N LEU A 203 2.97 9.84 -8.96
CA LEU A 203 3.43 9.42 -7.64
C LEU A 203 4.95 9.34 -7.57
N VAL A 204 5.61 8.64 -8.49
CA VAL A 204 7.07 8.54 -8.50
C VAL A 204 7.71 9.90 -8.77
N THR A 205 7.10 10.73 -9.62
CA THR A 205 7.59 12.06 -9.97
C THR A 205 7.57 13.03 -8.79
N ILE A 206 6.46 13.09 -8.01
CA ILE A 206 6.40 13.98 -6.84
C ILE A 206 7.42 13.60 -5.75
N HIS A 207 7.81 12.33 -5.69
CA HIS A 207 8.84 11.82 -4.77
C HIS A 207 10.28 11.93 -5.30
N ASP A 208 10.48 12.57 -6.45
CA ASP A 208 11.80 12.66 -7.10
C ASP A 208 12.38 11.28 -7.43
N LEU A 209 11.52 10.34 -7.77
CA LEU A 209 11.85 9.00 -8.19
C LEU A 209 11.65 8.85 -9.69
N SER A 210 12.42 7.97 -10.30
CA SER A 210 12.23 7.53 -11.68
C SER A 210 12.25 6.01 -11.75
N GLU A 211 11.35 5.41 -12.53
CA GLU A 211 11.46 3.99 -12.82
C GLU A 211 12.80 3.73 -13.54
N SER A 212 13.52 2.73 -13.06
CA SER A 212 14.80 2.38 -13.70
C SER A 212 14.56 1.67 -15.02
N PRO A 213 15.02 2.22 -16.15
CA PRO A 213 14.88 1.58 -17.46
C PRO A 213 15.73 0.30 -17.57
N ASN A 214 16.71 0.13 -16.68
CA ASN A 214 17.64 -1.00 -16.68
C ASN A 214 17.22 -2.13 -15.73
N LYS A 215 15.96 -2.15 -15.28
CA LYS A 215 15.46 -3.27 -14.51
C LYS A 215 15.55 -4.54 -15.36
N LYS A 216 16.46 -5.46 -14.99
CA LYS A 216 16.40 -6.83 -15.51
C LYS A 216 15.14 -7.48 -14.92
N SER A 217 14.30 -8.09 -15.77
CA SER A 217 13.19 -8.91 -15.28
C SER A 217 13.72 -9.93 -14.28
N LYS A 218 13.02 -10.15 -13.17
CA LYS A 218 13.38 -11.22 -12.23
C LYS A 218 13.33 -12.54 -13.02
N PRO A 219 14.30 -13.45 -12.88
CA PRO A 219 14.28 -14.72 -13.62
C PRO A 219 12.96 -15.49 -13.47
N GLY A 220 12.28 -15.35 -12.34
CA GLY A 220 10.96 -15.95 -12.09
C GLY A 220 9.81 -15.33 -12.92
N GLU A 221 9.92 -14.09 -13.40
CA GLU A 221 8.90 -13.46 -14.26
C GLU A 221 8.73 -14.24 -15.57
N GLN A 222 9.83 -14.71 -16.12
CA GLN A 222 9.83 -15.46 -17.38
C GLN A 222 9.07 -16.79 -17.27
N VAL A 223 9.02 -17.40 -16.07
CA VAL A 223 8.22 -18.62 -15.84
C VAL A 223 6.73 -18.32 -16.04
N MET A 224 6.25 -17.18 -15.54
CA MET A 224 4.84 -16.79 -15.69
C MET A 224 4.45 -16.51 -17.14
N GLU A 225 5.34 -15.91 -17.91
CA GLU A 225 5.13 -15.62 -19.34
C GLU A 225 5.04 -16.88 -20.22
N MET A 226 5.68 -17.98 -19.78
CA MET A 226 5.68 -19.26 -20.50
C MET A 226 4.42 -20.10 -20.24
N LEU A 227 3.63 -19.77 -19.20
CA LEU A 227 2.52 -20.59 -18.72
C LEU A 227 1.18 -20.03 -19.16
N SER A 228 0.27 -20.91 -19.64
CA SER A 228 -1.13 -20.58 -19.81
C SER A 228 -1.79 -20.28 -18.45
N GLU A 229 -2.90 -19.57 -18.45
CA GLU A 229 -3.67 -19.29 -17.20
C GLU A 229 -4.08 -20.56 -16.46
N GLU A 230 -4.43 -21.64 -17.18
CA GLU A 230 -4.78 -22.92 -16.57
C GLU A 230 -3.58 -23.56 -15.89
N GLN A 231 -2.41 -23.53 -16.54
CA GLN A 231 -1.15 -24.01 -15.99
C GLN A 231 -0.72 -23.20 -14.76
N GLN A 232 -0.89 -21.86 -14.80
CA GLN A 232 -0.62 -20.99 -13.66
C GLN A 232 -1.53 -21.34 -12.47
N ARG A 233 -2.83 -21.53 -12.69
CA ARG A 233 -3.79 -21.93 -11.63
C ARG A 233 -3.42 -23.29 -11.03
N ALA A 234 -3.08 -24.26 -11.84
CA ALA A 234 -2.65 -25.58 -11.39
C ALA A 234 -1.37 -25.49 -10.55
N LEU A 235 -0.39 -24.72 -11.02
CA LEU A 235 0.88 -24.49 -10.34
C LEU A 235 0.68 -23.84 -8.97
N PHE A 236 -0.08 -22.75 -8.89
CA PHE A 236 -0.37 -22.09 -7.63
C PHE A 236 -1.14 -22.99 -6.66
N SER A 237 -2.12 -23.75 -7.14
CA SER A 237 -2.84 -24.72 -6.30
C SER A 237 -1.90 -25.75 -5.69
N GLY A 238 -0.95 -26.27 -6.45
CA GLY A 238 0.06 -27.18 -5.97
C GLY A 238 0.99 -26.56 -4.93
N LEU A 239 1.51 -25.34 -5.19
CA LEU A 239 2.39 -24.63 -4.26
C LEU A 239 1.69 -24.25 -2.96
N ILE A 240 0.41 -23.84 -3.01
CA ILE A 240 -0.40 -23.56 -1.82
C ILE A 240 -0.63 -24.85 -1.01
N SER A 241 -0.91 -25.95 -1.68
CA SER A 241 -1.06 -27.26 -1.02
C SER A 241 0.22 -27.68 -0.30
N LEU A 242 1.39 -27.48 -0.94
CA LEU A 242 2.69 -27.69 -0.31
C LEU A 242 2.94 -26.74 0.87
N ALA A 243 2.57 -25.47 0.75
CA ALA A 243 2.69 -24.50 1.84
C ALA A 243 1.88 -24.93 3.08
N ASN A 244 0.72 -25.54 2.88
CA ASN A 244 -0.15 -26.00 3.96
C ASN A 244 0.26 -27.35 4.60
N PHE A 245 1.12 -28.14 3.97
CA PHE A 245 1.67 -29.34 4.59
C PHE A 245 2.71 -28.96 5.64
N SER A 246 2.55 -29.45 6.86
CA SER A 246 3.49 -29.16 7.95
C SER A 246 4.16 -30.44 8.50
N TYR A 247 5.45 -30.34 8.82
CA TYR A 247 6.21 -31.40 9.44
C TYR A 247 7.15 -30.85 10.53
N ALA A 248 7.57 -31.72 11.47
CA ALA A 248 8.51 -31.37 12.54
C ALA A 248 9.94 -31.75 12.14
N GLU A 249 10.91 -30.86 12.34
CA GLU A 249 12.34 -31.20 12.26
C GLU A 249 12.79 -31.95 13.51
N THR A 250 13.60 -33.02 13.31
CA THR A 250 14.26 -33.74 14.41
C THR A 250 15.51 -33.02 14.87
N GLY A 251 15.79 -33.06 16.18
CA GLY A 251 17.11 -32.70 16.73
C GLY A 251 17.26 -31.26 17.23
N LYS A 252 16.27 -30.41 17.10
CA LYS A 252 16.30 -29.04 17.69
C LYS A 252 15.51 -28.99 19.00
N LYS A 253 16.05 -28.28 20.01
CA LYS A 253 15.41 -28.08 21.33
C LYS A 253 14.03 -27.38 21.25
N LYS A 254 13.73 -26.67 20.16
CA LYS A 254 12.38 -26.18 19.79
C LYS A 254 11.98 -26.88 18.50
N LYS A 255 10.84 -27.55 18.49
CA LYS A 255 10.20 -28.08 17.28
C LYS A 255 9.87 -26.91 16.35
N SER A 256 10.77 -26.59 15.40
CA SER A 256 10.41 -25.67 14.32
C SER A 256 9.50 -26.42 13.35
N GLN A 257 8.27 -25.94 13.19
CA GLN A 257 7.40 -26.44 12.14
C GLN A 257 7.91 -25.93 10.79
N ARG A 258 8.18 -26.87 9.90
CA ARG A 258 8.51 -26.62 8.49
C ARG A 258 7.29 -26.95 7.63
N ASN A 259 7.26 -26.43 6.41
CA ASN A 259 6.19 -26.71 5.45
C ASN A 259 6.72 -27.49 4.23
N GLY A 260 5.80 -28.00 3.40
CA GLY A 260 6.15 -28.80 2.23
C GLY A 260 6.92 -28.02 1.16
N LEU A 261 6.82 -26.68 1.14
CA LEU A 261 7.65 -25.84 0.25
C LEU A 261 9.13 -25.92 0.62
N ASP A 262 9.47 -26.01 1.91
CA ASP A 262 10.87 -26.19 2.33
C ASP A 262 11.45 -27.51 1.82
N LEU A 263 10.64 -28.59 1.81
CA LEU A 263 11.03 -29.87 1.20
C LEU A 263 11.17 -29.73 -0.31
N TYR A 264 10.19 -29.13 -0.97
CA TYR A 264 10.18 -28.96 -2.41
C TYR A 264 11.39 -28.15 -2.90
N ARG A 265 11.77 -27.10 -2.19
CA ARG A 265 12.97 -26.31 -2.49
C ARG A 265 14.24 -27.13 -2.38
N LYS A 266 14.39 -27.96 -1.34
CA LYS A 266 15.52 -28.87 -1.19
C LYS A 266 15.58 -29.85 -2.37
N TRP A 267 14.44 -30.37 -2.80
CA TRP A 267 14.40 -31.29 -3.94
C TRP A 267 14.79 -30.63 -5.25
N VAL A 268 14.41 -29.38 -5.50
CA VAL A 268 14.85 -28.61 -6.67
C VAL A 268 16.36 -28.41 -6.67
N GLU A 269 16.97 -28.36 -5.49
CA GLU A 269 18.43 -28.20 -5.32
C GLU A 269 19.19 -29.54 -5.39
N THR A 270 18.49 -30.69 -5.30
CA THR A 270 19.11 -32.02 -5.35
C THR A 270 19.64 -32.32 -6.75
N PRO A 271 20.91 -32.79 -6.88
CA PRO A 271 21.47 -33.12 -8.18
C PRO A 271 20.69 -34.22 -8.91
N PRO A 272 20.61 -34.18 -10.25
CA PRO A 272 19.96 -35.23 -11.03
C PRO A 272 20.53 -36.62 -10.72
N GLY A 273 19.65 -37.60 -10.50
CA GLY A 273 20.00 -38.99 -10.20
C GLY A 273 20.08 -39.35 -8.72
N ASN A 274 19.99 -38.35 -7.81
CA ASN A 274 19.85 -38.58 -6.39
C ASN A 274 18.38 -38.63 -5.97
N ASP A 275 18.03 -39.48 -4.99
CA ASP A 275 16.70 -39.45 -4.39
C ASP A 275 16.58 -38.21 -3.47
N PRO A 276 15.67 -37.27 -3.75
CA PRO A 276 15.49 -36.09 -2.91
C PRO A 276 15.12 -36.42 -1.44
N TRP A 277 14.45 -37.54 -1.22
CA TRP A 277 14.13 -38.01 0.13
C TRP A 277 15.35 -38.53 0.88
N ASP A 278 16.28 -39.20 0.17
CA ASP A 278 17.49 -39.74 0.81
C ASP A 278 18.36 -38.62 1.37
N ASP A 279 18.53 -37.50 0.63
CA ASP A 279 19.29 -36.37 1.11
C ASP A 279 18.56 -35.65 2.27
N ALA A 280 17.24 -35.49 2.18
CA ALA A 280 16.45 -34.91 3.26
C ALA A 280 16.45 -35.75 4.54
N ILE A 281 16.48 -37.08 4.43
CA ILE A 281 16.55 -38.01 5.57
C ILE A 281 17.97 -38.08 6.13
N LYS A 282 19.01 -38.08 5.28
CA LYS A 282 20.42 -38.07 5.72
C LYS A 282 20.77 -36.80 6.49
N ASP A 283 20.24 -35.67 6.10
CA ASP A 283 20.41 -34.39 6.80
C ASP A 283 19.61 -34.33 8.13
N LYS A 284 18.92 -35.42 8.53
CA LYS A 284 18.05 -35.50 9.71
C LYS A 284 16.99 -34.40 9.76
N SER A 285 16.73 -33.75 8.63
CA SER A 285 15.74 -32.69 8.51
C SER A 285 14.32 -33.22 8.36
N VAL A 286 14.18 -34.51 8.03
CA VAL A 286 12.88 -35.18 7.82
C VAL A 286 12.83 -36.50 8.58
N ILE A 287 11.77 -36.72 9.31
CA ILE A 287 11.48 -37.99 9.96
C ILE A 287 10.95 -38.96 8.87
N PRO A 288 11.31 -40.26 8.90
CA PRO A 288 10.77 -41.26 7.94
C PRO A 288 9.24 -41.24 7.81
N ASP A 289 8.53 -41.04 8.93
CA ASP A 289 7.06 -40.89 8.94
C ASP A 289 6.58 -39.69 8.11
N THR A 290 7.39 -38.65 7.93
CA THR A 290 7.04 -37.49 7.11
C THR A 290 6.90 -37.88 5.65
N LYS A 291 7.75 -38.76 5.12
CA LYS A 291 7.65 -39.27 3.73
C LYS A 291 6.29 -39.94 3.53
N THR A 292 5.97 -40.90 4.41
CA THR A 292 4.72 -41.66 4.34
C THR A 292 3.49 -40.77 4.46
N ARG A 293 3.51 -39.78 5.35
CA ARG A 293 2.43 -38.81 5.49
C ARG A 293 2.30 -37.95 4.24
N PHE A 294 3.40 -37.45 3.70
CA PHE A 294 3.42 -36.63 2.50
C PHE A 294 2.85 -37.40 1.30
N GLU A 295 3.32 -38.63 1.07
CA GLU A 295 2.84 -39.49 0.01
C GLU A 295 1.33 -39.76 0.16
N ARG A 296 0.84 -40.11 1.36
CA ARG A 296 -0.57 -40.30 1.64
C ARG A 296 -1.41 -39.02 1.37
N ASP A 297 -0.96 -37.88 1.89
CA ASP A 297 -1.71 -36.63 1.84
C ASP A 297 -1.75 -36.05 0.41
N PHE A 298 -0.78 -36.42 -0.43
CA PHE A 298 -0.68 -35.95 -1.80
C PHE A 298 -0.85 -37.00 -2.90
N ALA A 299 -1.03 -38.27 -2.56
CA ALA A 299 -1.19 -39.36 -3.53
C ALA A 299 -2.34 -39.15 -4.53
N GLY A 300 -3.39 -38.42 -4.14
CA GLY A 300 -4.52 -38.07 -5.01
C GLY A 300 -4.49 -36.61 -5.50
N ASN A 301 -3.49 -35.83 -5.15
CA ASN A 301 -3.43 -34.43 -5.54
C ASN A 301 -2.67 -34.26 -6.86
N ARG A 302 -3.41 -34.21 -7.97
CA ARG A 302 -2.85 -34.08 -9.33
C ARG A 302 -1.89 -32.88 -9.47
N HIS A 303 -2.16 -31.76 -8.80
CA HIS A 303 -1.33 -30.57 -8.91
C HIS A 303 0.03 -30.72 -8.22
N VAL A 304 0.05 -31.36 -7.03
CA VAL A 304 1.31 -31.64 -6.33
C VAL A 304 2.10 -32.72 -7.08
N ALA A 305 1.44 -33.76 -7.58
CA ALA A 305 2.07 -34.78 -8.39
C ALA A 305 2.70 -34.17 -9.67
N SER A 306 2.02 -33.22 -10.28
CA SER A 306 2.56 -32.46 -11.43
C SER A 306 3.83 -31.67 -11.06
N LEU A 307 3.85 -31.01 -9.89
CA LEU A 307 5.04 -30.31 -9.41
C LEU A 307 6.20 -31.27 -9.13
N LEU A 308 5.92 -32.43 -8.55
CA LEU A 308 6.94 -33.46 -8.29
C LEU A 308 7.51 -34.05 -9.58
N ALA A 309 6.66 -34.24 -10.60
CA ALA A 309 7.10 -34.70 -11.92
C ALA A 309 8.07 -33.72 -12.59
N MET A 310 7.95 -32.40 -12.32
CA MET A 310 8.90 -31.40 -12.81
C MET A 310 10.31 -31.57 -12.21
N LEU A 311 10.42 -32.14 -11.02
CA LEU A 311 11.69 -32.35 -10.34
C LEU A 311 12.40 -33.63 -10.78
N SER A 312 11.63 -34.70 -10.95
CA SER A 312 12.15 -36.01 -11.33
C SER A 312 11.05 -36.82 -12.02
N PRO A 313 11.06 -36.86 -13.34
CA PRO A 313 10.07 -37.65 -14.12
C PRO A 313 10.04 -39.12 -13.75
N SER A 314 11.15 -39.67 -13.20
CA SER A 314 11.27 -41.09 -12.78
C SER A 314 10.57 -41.43 -11.46
N VAL A 315 10.17 -40.46 -10.67
CA VAL A 315 9.53 -40.64 -9.34
C VAL A 315 8.00 -40.60 -9.41
N VAL A 316 7.43 -40.18 -10.55
CA VAL A 316 5.98 -39.97 -10.71
C VAL A 316 5.41 -40.89 -11.77
N ASP A 317 4.16 -41.30 -11.58
CA ASP A 317 3.38 -42.11 -12.51
C ASP A 317 3.51 -41.54 -13.95
N PRO A 318 3.88 -42.35 -14.96
CA PRO A 318 4.00 -41.93 -16.34
C PRO A 318 2.76 -41.24 -16.92
N ALA A 319 1.56 -41.57 -16.43
CA ALA A 319 0.33 -40.92 -16.85
C ALA A 319 0.28 -39.43 -16.43
N ILE A 320 0.78 -39.11 -15.24
CA ILE A 320 0.86 -37.74 -14.73
C ILE A 320 2.00 -36.97 -15.42
N THR A 321 3.14 -37.63 -15.65
CA THR A 321 4.27 -37.04 -16.34
C THR A 321 3.90 -36.60 -17.76
N LYS A 322 3.05 -37.33 -18.46
CA LYS A 322 2.61 -37.01 -19.83
C LYS A 322 1.85 -35.70 -19.91
N ASP A 323 1.00 -35.41 -18.91
CA ASP A 323 0.23 -34.16 -18.83
C ASP A 323 1.09 -32.93 -18.50
N VAL A 324 2.22 -33.12 -17.83
CA VAL A 324 3.13 -32.06 -17.37
C VAL A 324 4.35 -31.88 -18.28
N GLN A 325 4.60 -32.81 -19.18
CA GLN A 325 5.78 -32.77 -20.05
C GLN A 325 5.90 -31.47 -20.87
N PRO A 326 4.82 -30.89 -21.41
CA PRO A 326 4.90 -29.58 -22.07
C PRO A 326 5.39 -28.47 -21.14
N LEU A 327 5.00 -28.52 -19.86
CA LEU A 327 5.41 -27.56 -18.87
C LEU A 327 6.88 -27.76 -18.47
N ILE A 328 7.31 -29.00 -18.26
CA ILE A 328 8.72 -29.34 -18.00
C ILE A 328 9.61 -28.86 -19.15
N ASN A 329 9.19 -29.11 -20.37
CA ASN A 329 9.95 -28.72 -21.55
C ASN A 329 10.01 -27.18 -21.76
N SER A 330 8.99 -26.46 -21.30
CA SER A 330 8.97 -24.98 -21.38
C SER A 330 9.87 -24.32 -20.34
N ILE A 331 10.13 -24.97 -19.22
CA ILE A 331 11.01 -24.48 -18.14
C ILE A 331 12.43 -25.03 -18.37
N SER A 332 13.06 -24.62 -19.43
CA SER A 332 14.38 -25.11 -19.83
C SER A 332 15.54 -24.55 -18.97
N ASN A 333 15.31 -23.52 -18.17
CA ASN A 333 16.33 -22.86 -17.33
C ASN A 333 16.11 -23.14 -15.84
N PRO A 334 16.93 -24.01 -15.21
CA PRO A 334 16.82 -24.33 -13.78
C PRO A 334 16.90 -23.11 -12.86
N GLU A 335 17.67 -22.09 -13.21
CA GLU A 335 17.82 -20.88 -12.39
C GLU A 335 16.53 -20.04 -12.37
N GLN A 336 15.80 -19.98 -13.48
CA GLN A 336 14.49 -19.34 -13.54
C GLN A 336 13.49 -20.03 -12.62
N TRP A 337 13.48 -21.36 -12.65
CA TRP A 337 12.60 -22.17 -11.79
C TRP A 337 12.95 -22.04 -10.32
N LYS A 338 14.24 -22.08 -9.96
CA LYS A 338 14.69 -21.82 -8.59
C LYS A 338 14.28 -20.44 -8.11
N SER A 339 14.49 -19.41 -8.93
CA SER A 339 14.07 -18.04 -8.61
C SER A 339 12.57 -17.93 -8.40
N PHE A 340 11.79 -18.59 -9.25
CA PHE A 340 10.33 -18.63 -9.14
C PHE A 340 9.89 -19.25 -7.82
N ILE A 341 10.37 -20.44 -7.48
CA ILE A 341 10.00 -21.15 -6.25
C ILE A 341 10.50 -20.42 -5.02
N ASN A 342 11.63 -19.75 -5.07
CA ASN A 342 12.24 -19.03 -3.96
C ASN A 342 11.52 -17.75 -3.53
N GLY A 343 10.34 -17.46 -4.12
CA GLY A 343 9.46 -16.42 -3.62
C GLY A 343 8.62 -15.72 -4.69
N PHE A 344 9.10 -15.63 -5.92
CA PHE A 344 8.40 -14.91 -6.98
C PHE A 344 6.97 -15.45 -7.25
N TRP A 345 6.76 -16.75 -7.12
CA TRP A 345 5.44 -17.35 -7.28
C TRP A 345 4.40 -16.74 -6.34
N LEU A 346 4.80 -16.37 -5.12
CA LEU A 346 3.88 -15.79 -4.14
C LEU A 346 3.50 -14.35 -4.53
N GLU A 347 4.47 -13.57 -5.02
CA GLU A 347 4.22 -12.24 -5.59
C GLU A 347 3.24 -12.34 -6.76
N ALA A 348 3.52 -13.23 -7.73
CA ALA A 348 2.68 -13.43 -8.90
C ALA A 348 1.27 -13.93 -8.54
N TYR A 349 1.16 -14.85 -7.59
CA TYR A 349 -0.10 -15.39 -7.10
C TYR A 349 -0.98 -14.29 -6.47
N VAL A 350 -0.40 -13.51 -5.53
CA VAL A 350 -1.13 -12.43 -4.85
C VAL A 350 -1.59 -11.39 -5.87
N PHE A 351 -0.73 -11.00 -6.79
CA PHE A 351 -1.09 -10.05 -7.84
C PHE A 351 -2.23 -10.58 -8.73
N GLN A 352 -2.20 -11.87 -9.10
CA GLN A 352 -3.25 -12.50 -9.89
C GLN A 352 -4.59 -12.54 -9.15
N VAL A 353 -4.59 -12.91 -7.85
CA VAL A 353 -5.81 -12.94 -7.03
C VAL A 353 -6.47 -11.56 -6.98
N ILE A 354 -5.68 -10.50 -6.73
CA ILE A 354 -6.22 -9.13 -6.71
C ILE A 354 -6.76 -8.74 -8.08
N SER A 355 -6.00 -8.97 -9.14
CA SER A 355 -6.38 -8.61 -10.52
C SER A 355 -7.68 -9.29 -10.94
N GLN A 356 -7.81 -10.60 -10.69
CA GLN A 356 -9.02 -11.36 -11.05
C GLN A 356 -10.23 -10.93 -10.22
N SER A 357 -10.04 -10.62 -8.94
CA SER A 357 -11.12 -10.16 -8.07
C SER A 357 -11.64 -8.79 -8.47
N LEU A 358 -10.77 -7.89 -8.90
CA LEU A 358 -11.13 -6.55 -9.37
C LEU A 358 -11.95 -6.59 -10.67
N VAL A 359 -11.79 -7.62 -11.53
CA VAL A 359 -12.62 -7.79 -12.74
C VAL A 359 -14.12 -7.83 -12.40
N HIS A 360 -14.45 -8.45 -11.27
CA HIS A 360 -15.85 -8.56 -10.81
C HIS A 360 -16.35 -7.36 -10.00
N LYS A 361 -15.52 -6.31 -9.84
CA LYS A 361 -15.84 -5.09 -9.07
C LYS A 361 -15.47 -3.82 -9.86
N PRO A 362 -16.23 -3.50 -10.93
CA PRO A 362 -15.85 -2.42 -11.85
C PRO A 362 -15.72 -1.06 -11.16
N ALA A 363 -16.59 -0.71 -10.22
CA ALA A 363 -16.53 0.56 -9.51
C ALA A 363 -15.23 0.73 -8.68
N LEU A 364 -14.68 -0.38 -8.18
CA LEU A 364 -13.40 -0.40 -7.46
C LEU A 364 -12.22 -0.43 -8.44
N ARG A 365 -12.32 -1.28 -9.48
CA ARG A 365 -11.28 -1.44 -10.51
C ARG A 365 -10.90 -0.12 -11.15
N ASP A 366 -11.87 0.73 -11.46
CA ASP A 366 -11.64 1.99 -12.18
C ASP A 366 -10.89 3.04 -11.31
N LYS A 367 -10.78 2.79 -9.99
CA LYS A 367 -10.05 3.63 -9.03
C LYS A 367 -8.74 3.01 -8.55
N VAL A 368 -8.45 1.78 -8.97
CA VAL A 368 -7.28 1.03 -8.51
C VAL A 368 -6.24 0.94 -9.62
N GLN A 369 -5.02 1.30 -9.31
CA GLN A 369 -3.86 1.00 -10.13
C GLN A 369 -2.97 0.02 -9.37
N MET A 370 -2.37 -0.90 -10.10
CA MET A 370 -1.47 -1.90 -9.52
C MET A 370 -0.19 -2.02 -10.33
N ARG A 371 0.91 -2.23 -9.62
CA ARG A 371 2.20 -2.49 -10.23
C ARG A 371 2.93 -3.59 -9.47
N MET A 372 3.32 -4.65 -10.19
CA MET A 372 4.21 -5.67 -9.66
C MET A 372 5.66 -5.28 -9.93
N ASN A 373 6.55 -5.58 -8.97
CA ASN A 373 7.98 -5.34 -9.09
C ASN A 373 8.33 -3.88 -9.45
N LEU A 374 7.76 -2.91 -8.74
CA LEU A 374 8.18 -1.53 -8.91
C LEU A 374 9.63 -1.36 -8.46
N TYR A 375 10.48 -0.89 -9.36
CA TYR A 375 11.87 -0.56 -9.08
C TYR A 375 12.12 0.89 -9.48
N ALA A 376 12.23 1.76 -8.48
CA ALA A 376 12.40 3.18 -8.69
C ALA A 376 13.69 3.68 -8.02
N THR A 377 14.35 4.64 -8.64
CA THR A 377 15.63 5.18 -8.17
C THR A 377 15.54 6.69 -8.03
N LYS A 378 16.26 7.20 -7.04
CA LYS A 378 16.57 8.60 -6.89
C LYS A 378 18.07 8.77 -7.00
N THR A 379 18.52 9.82 -7.67
CA THR A 379 19.96 10.14 -7.80
C THR A 379 20.63 10.17 -6.43
N GLY A 380 21.68 9.34 -6.27
CA GLY A 380 22.47 9.25 -5.03
C GLY A 380 21.84 8.43 -3.90
N SER A 381 20.72 7.74 -4.15
CA SER A 381 20.04 6.89 -3.15
C SER A 381 20.02 5.43 -3.54
N LYS A 382 19.79 4.55 -2.55
CA LYS A 382 19.48 3.15 -2.83
C LYS A 382 18.12 3.05 -3.53
N PRO A 383 17.96 2.10 -4.47
CA PRO A 383 16.70 1.91 -5.16
C PRO A 383 15.57 1.54 -4.19
N LEU A 384 14.37 2.04 -4.49
CA LEU A 384 13.12 1.58 -3.91
C LEU A 384 12.66 0.36 -4.71
N GLU A 385 12.47 -0.77 -4.04
CA GLU A 385 11.90 -1.98 -4.64
C GLU A 385 10.64 -2.38 -3.88
N LEU A 386 9.51 -2.52 -4.58
CA LEU A 386 8.24 -2.98 -4.03
C LEU A 386 7.79 -4.22 -4.79
N ASP A 387 7.40 -5.27 -4.05
CA ASP A 387 6.93 -6.51 -4.66
C ASP A 387 5.59 -6.27 -5.39
N ILE A 388 4.61 -5.68 -4.71
CA ILE A 388 3.34 -5.24 -5.32
C ILE A 388 2.95 -3.90 -4.71
N LEU A 389 2.72 -2.92 -5.56
CA LEU A 389 2.14 -1.64 -5.21
C LEU A 389 0.68 -1.60 -5.64
N VAL A 390 -0.22 -1.23 -4.74
CA VAL A 390 -1.62 -0.94 -5.01
C VAL A 390 -1.89 0.53 -4.67
N ILE A 391 -2.49 1.25 -5.60
CA ILE A 391 -2.92 2.65 -5.43
C ILE A 391 -4.44 2.65 -5.55
N TYR A 392 -5.14 3.04 -4.48
CA TYR A 392 -6.58 3.21 -4.46
C TYR A 392 -6.92 4.69 -4.29
N GLY A 393 -7.42 5.31 -5.37
CA GLY A 393 -7.47 6.77 -5.43
C GLY A 393 -6.07 7.37 -5.33
N TYR A 394 -5.70 7.81 -4.14
CA TYR A 394 -4.33 8.25 -3.80
C TYR A 394 -3.70 7.43 -2.67
N GLN A 395 -4.48 6.59 -1.98
CA GLN A 395 -3.96 5.77 -0.89
C GLN A 395 -3.03 4.69 -1.42
N ILE A 396 -1.88 4.58 -0.79
CA ILE A 396 -0.83 3.63 -1.14
C ILE A 396 -0.94 2.39 -0.25
N CYS A 397 -0.90 1.22 -0.85
CA CYS A 397 -0.69 -0.03 -0.14
C CYS A 397 0.51 -0.77 -0.73
N ASN A 398 1.50 -1.04 0.09
CA ASN A 398 2.65 -1.88 -0.25
C ASN A 398 2.41 -3.31 0.23
N ILE A 399 2.38 -4.27 -0.68
CA ILE A 399 2.26 -5.68 -0.35
C ILE A 399 3.63 -6.34 -0.58
N SER A 400 4.25 -6.80 0.50
CA SER A 400 5.49 -7.57 0.45
C SER A 400 5.20 -9.06 0.59
N CYS A 401 5.85 -9.87 -0.23
CA CYS A 401 5.66 -11.30 -0.29
C CYS A 401 6.95 -12.04 0.12
N SER A 402 6.86 -12.99 1.05
CA SER A 402 8.04 -13.73 1.48
C SER A 402 7.73 -15.13 1.99
N ILE A 403 8.47 -16.11 1.50
CA ILE A 403 8.43 -17.49 1.99
C ILE A 403 9.51 -17.78 3.06
N SER A 404 10.24 -16.75 3.51
CA SER A 404 11.36 -16.88 4.45
C SER A 404 10.89 -17.23 5.88
N GLY A 405 11.83 -17.71 6.72
CA GLY A 405 11.56 -17.94 8.15
C GLY A 405 11.46 -16.62 8.95
N THR A 406 10.94 -16.73 10.18
CA THR A 406 10.53 -15.62 11.08
C THR A 406 11.54 -14.49 11.24
N THR A 407 12.83 -14.79 11.38
CA THR A 407 13.86 -13.74 11.59
C THR A 407 13.99 -12.80 10.40
N ARG A 408 14.00 -13.34 9.17
CA ARG A 408 14.06 -12.53 7.95
C ARG A 408 12.74 -11.80 7.68
N LEU A 409 11.62 -12.41 8.10
CA LEU A 409 10.30 -11.80 7.93
C LEU A 409 10.11 -10.54 8.77
N LYS A 410 10.69 -10.46 9.98
CA LYS A 410 10.65 -9.22 10.78
C LYS A 410 11.28 -8.06 10.03
N ASN A 411 12.45 -8.28 9.44
CA ASN A 411 13.10 -7.23 8.64
C ASN A 411 12.27 -6.84 7.41
N ARG A 412 11.66 -7.81 6.74
CA ARG A 412 10.76 -7.56 5.60
C ARG A 412 9.52 -6.77 6.01
N ALA A 413 8.94 -7.07 7.19
CA ALA A 413 7.80 -6.33 7.72
C ALA A 413 8.13 -4.85 7.95
N PHE A 414 9.24 -4.57 8.64
CA PHE A 414 9.69 -3.18 8.85
C PHE A 414 10.04 -2.46 7.54
N GLU A 415 10.68 -3.16 6.62
CA GLU A 415 10.98 -2.62 5.30
C GLU A 415 9.68 -2.29 4.52
N ALA A 416 8.67 -3.17 4.58
CA ALA A 416 7.39 -2.94 3.91
C ALA A 416 6.67 -1.71 4.46
N ILE A 417 6.61 -1.55 5.79
CA ILE A 417 6.04 -0.37 6.46
C ILE A 417 6.82 0.89 6.05
N HIS A 418 8.14 0.86 6.20
CA HIS A 418 8.96 2.03 5.89
C HIS A 418 8.81 2.50 4.44
N ARG A 419 8.80 1.59 3.49
CA ARG A 419 8.62 1.90 2.06
C ARG A 419 7.22 2.42 1.73
N ALA A 420 6.19 1.87 2.38
CA ALA A 420 4.84 2.39 2.25
C ALA A 420 4.76 3.85 2.73
N HIS A 421 5.30 4.15 3.91
CA HIS A 421 5.36 5.49 4.47
C HIS A 421 6.19 6.48 3.63
N GLN A 422 7.27 6.02 2.99
CA GLN A 422 8.05 6.87 2.08
C GLN A 422 7.22 7.42 0.92
N LEU A 423 6.27 6.63 0.40
CA LEU A 423 5.42 7.02 -0.73
C LEU A 423 4.08 7.62 -0.30
N GLY A 424 3.44 7.01 0.69
CA GLY A 424 2.06 7.36 1.07
C GLY A 424 1.95 8.16 2.37
N GLY A 425 3.05 8.34 3.13
CA GLY A 425 2.98 8.99 4.45
C GLY A 425 2.17 8.16 5.45
N ASP A 426 1.53 8.84 6.39
CA ASP A 426 0.75 8.22 7.48
C ASP A 426 -0.53 7.53 6.98
N GLU A 427 -0.94 7.78 5.73
CA GLU A 427 -2.12 7.17 5.09
C GLU A 427 -1.80 5.82 4.42
N ALA A 428 -0.51 5.47 4.32
CA ALA A 428 -0.07 4.27 3.65
C ALA A 428 -0.39 3.01 4.44
N LYS A 429 -0.83 1.99 3.72
CA LYS A 429 -1.07 0.66 4.27
C LYS A 429 0.03 -0.31 3.85
N SER A 430 0.23 -1.33 4.66
CA SER A 430 1.21 -2.38 4.38
C SER A 430 0.60 -3.75 4.57
N VAL A 431 1.01 -4.69 3.73
CA VAL A 431 0.64 -6.10 3.84
C VAL A 431 1.90 -6.95 3.74
N LEU A 432 2.02 -7.94 4.60
CA LEU A 432 3.03 -8.99 4.49
C LEU A 432 2.34 -10.32 4.24
N VAL A 433 2.51 -10.88 3.06
CA VAL A 433 2.01 -12.22 2.72
C VAL A 433 3.13 -13.24 2.91
N THR A 434 2.84 -14.29 3.67
CA THR A 434 3.87 -15.27 4.06
C THR A 434 3.33 -16.69 4.07
N CYS A 435 4.25 -17.68 4.18
CA CYS A 435 3.92 -19.08 4.39
C CYS A 435 3.99 -19.51 5.87
N LEU A 436 3.96 -18.57 6.83
CA LEU A 436 3.88 -18.88 8.25
C LEU A 436 2.52 -19.50 8.62
N ASP A 437 2.53 -20.33 9.64
CA ASP A 437 1.31 -20.87 10.26
C ASP A 437 0.74 -19.96 11.34
N ASP A 438 1.60 -19.50 12.24
CA ASP A 438 1.25 -18.60 13.33
C ASP A 438 1.55 -17.14 12.94
N THR A 439 0.58 -16.51 12.30
CA THR A 439 0.65 -15.08 11.97
C THR A 439 0.28 -14.19 13.14
N LYS A 440 -0.54 -14.69 14.09
CA LYS A 440 -0.96 -13.90 15.24
C LYS A 440 0.21 -13.62 16.17
N GLY A 441 0.92 -14.67 16.62
CA GLY A 441 2.11 -14.49 17.46
C GLY A 441 3.19 -13.65 16.79
N PHE A 442 3.33 -13.76 15.46
CA PHE A 442 4.24 -12.91 14.69
C PHE A 442 3.80 -11.44 14.67
N SER A 443 2.49 -11.16 14.49
CA SER A 443 1.93 -9.79 14.52
C SER A 443 2.02 -9.17 15.92
N ASP A 444 1.74 -9.96 16.96
CA ASP A 444 1.85 -9.49 18.35
C ASP A 444 3.30 -9.10 18.69
N ASP A 445 4.27 -9.88 18.26
CA ASP A 445 5.70 -9.58 18.39
C ASP A 445 6.11 -8.29 17.65
N LEU A 446 5.58 -8.09 16.43
CA LEU A 446 5.83 -6.86 15.65
C LEU A 446 5.18 -5.65 16.32
N GLY A 447 3.94 -5.77 16.79
CA GLY A 447 3.22 -4.72 17.49
C GLY A 447 3.95 -4.27 18.77
N PHE A 448 4.53 -5.21 19.52
CA PHE A 448 5.34 -4.87 20.69
C PHE A 448 6.61 -4.07 20.33
N ILE A 449 7.26 -4.39 19.20
CA ILE A 449 8.50 -3.74 18.78
C ILE A 449 8.22 -2.37 18.12
N SER A 450 7.15 -2.28 17.31
CA SER A 450 6.84 -1.13 16.47
C SER A 450 5.85 -0.13 17.07
N GLY A 451 5.23 -0.47 18.20
CA GLY A 451 4.18 0.37 18.80
C GLY A 451 2.99 0.57 17.87
N SER A 452 2.60 1.82 17.61
CA SER A 452 1.45 2.15 16.75
C SER A 452 1.59 1.70 15.29
N LEU A 453 2.82 1.53 14.78
CA LEU A 453 3.07 1.08 13.41
C LEU A 453 2.56 -0.34 13.13
N GLY A 454 2.36 -1.16 14.18
CA GLY A 454 1.81 -2.52 14.03
C GLY A 454 0.37 -2.57 13.53
N SER A 455 -0.42 -1.51 13.73
CA SER A 455 -1.82 -1.43 13.27
C SER A 455 -1.95 -1.20 11.75
N GLU A 456 -0.90 -0.75 11.09
CA GLU A 456 -0.86 -0.43 9.67
C GLU A 456 -0.41 -1.62 8.81
N LEU A 457 0.08 -2.68 9.45
CA LEU A 457 0.55 -3.90 8.79
C LEU A 457 -0.43 -5.05 8.96
N LEU A 458 -0.99 -5.52 7.86
CA LEU A 458 -1.72 -6.79 7.80
C LEU A 458 -0.74 -7.93 7.51
N VAL A 459 -0.71 -8.96 8.37
CA VAL A 459 0.09 -10.16 8.15
C VAL A 459 -0.81 -11.33 7.77
N LEU A 460 -0.57 -11.90 6.58
CA LEU A 460 -1.29 -13.04 6.05
C LEU A 460 -0.38 -14.27 5.98
N GLY A 461 -0.87 -15.40 6.45
CA GLY A 461 -0.12 -16.66 6.50
C GLY A 461 -0.64 -17.68 5.50
N ARG A 462 -0.04 -18.88 5.53
CA ARG A 462 -0.40 -19.96 4.61
C ARG A 462 -1.88 -20.35 4.64
N ARG A 463 -2.56 -20.19 5.77
CA ARG A 463 -4.00 -20.49 5.91
C ARG A 463 -4.89 -19.47 5.23
N ASP A 464 -4.34 -18.30 4.91
CA ASP A 464 -5.02 -17.20 4.24
C ASP A 464 -4.80 -17.22 2.71
N LEU A 465 -3.92 -18.09 2.21
CA LEU A 465 -3.58 -18.16 0.78
C LEU A 465 -4.71 -18.63 -0.15
N PRO A 466 -5.73 -19.45 0.26
CA PRO A 466 -6.88 -19.69 -0.62
C PRO A 466 -7.46 -18.37 -1.15
N ALA A 467 -7.72 -18.31 -2.46
CA ALA A 467 -7.98 -17.06 -3.20
C ALA A 467 -9.12 -16.22 -2.61
N ASP A 468 -10.21 -16.88 -2.18
CA ASP A 468 -11.36 -16.25 -1.55
C ASP A 468 -11.02 -15.60 -0.21
N ARG A 469 -10.25 -16.28 0.63
CA ARG A 469 -9.79 -15.77 1.93
C ARG A 469 -8.77 -14.66 1.77
N LEU A 470 -7.81 -14.85 0.86
CA LEU A 470 -6.77 -13.87 0.57
C LEU A 470 -7.42 -12.57 0.11
N TRP A 471 -8.31 -12.65 -0.87
CA TRP A 471 -9.04 -11.49 -1.37
C TRP A 471 -9.87 -10.81 -0.28
N SER A 472 -10.70 -11.55 0.47
CA SER A 472 -11.55 -10.96 1.51
C SER A 472 -10.75 -10.15 2.54
N LYS A 473 -9.57 -10.64 2.96
CA LYS A 473 -8.72 -9.92 3.91
C LYS A 473 -8.01 -8.72 3.28
N LEU A 474 -7.52 -8.87 2.05
CA LEU A 474 -6.91 -7.77 1.31
C LEU A 474 -7.92 -6.68 1.01
N GLU A 475 -9.12 -7.04 0.56
CA GLU A 475 -10.18 -6.10 0.28
C GLU A 475 -10.53 -5.26 1.50
N THR A 476 -10.77 -5.92 2.64
CA THR A 476 -11.08 -5.23 3.89
C THR A 476 -9.95 -4.30 4.33
N HIS A 477 -8.70 -4.71 4.18
CA HIS A 477 -7.56 -3.90 4.65
C HIS A 477 -7.25 -2.75 3.69
N ILE A 478 -7.31 -2.97 2.38
CA ILE A 478 -6.86 -1.99 1.39
C ILE A 478 -7.95 -0.94 1.12
N PHE A 479 -9.21 -1.36 0.97
CA PHE A 479 -10.27 -0.52 0.42
C PHE A 479 -11.27 0.03 1.45
N ASN A 480 -11.23 -0.48 2.67
CA ASN A 480 -12.00 0.06 3.81
C ASN A 480 -11.07 0.82 4.76
#